data_beb52030bf0a0b988cdbb7b543d278fc
#
_entry.id   beb52030bf0a0b988cdbb7b543d278fc
#
_cell.length_a   1.000
_cell.length_b   1.000
_cell.length_c   1.000
_cell.angle_alpha   90.00
_cell.angle_beta   90.00
_cell.angle_gamma   90.00
#
_symmetry.space_group_name_H-M   'P 1'
#
loop_
_entity.id
_entity.type
_entity.pdbx_description
1 polymer ?
#
loop_
_entity_poly.entity_id
_entity_poly.type
_entity_poly.pdbx_seq_one_letter_code
_entity_poly.pdbx_strand_id
1 'polypeptide(L)'
;MKVNKWTLGLATLGLVSLPGTGLAEEKMNQMWTALSSTTISGYVNTSIHWNTGTGNGHTPAFSYNGSSKQDGFNLNAVKLAIEKPLDEAQWAAGYKAELLFGPDAVSYLTTLDGNTLTGGDSSAAAIKQAYVALRAPIGNGLDFKLGVFDTIVGYEVFDGGNNPNYTRSYGFTIEPTTHTGLLGTYQLCKAASVSAGIANTHGPFINQKADAGGLMAESYKTYMGSLALTAPDDWGSFAGSTAYFGVVNGLNTVNAGPAIQTS
;
A
#
# COMPACT_ATOMS: atom_id res chain seq x y z
N MET A 1 37.31 -26.25 1.98
CA MET A 1 36.93 -24.93 1.45
C MET A 1 36.96 -23.93 2.59
N LYS A 2 37.69 -22.81 2.49
CA LYS A 2 37.71 -21.80 3.56
C LYS A 2 36.43 -20.93 3.39
N VAL A 3 35.51 -21.09 4.31
CA VAL A 3 34.29 -20.25 4.37
C VAL A 3 34.71 -18.86 4.88
N ASN A 4 34.42 -17.81 4.14
CA ASN A 4 34.74 -16.45 4.54
C ASN A 4 33.65 -15.88 5.48
N LYS A 5 33.94 -14.77 6.17
CA LYS A 5 33.04 -14.17 7.14
C LYS A 5 31.72 -13.70 6.51
N TRP A 6 31.70 -13.36 5.22
CA TRP A 6 30.52 -12.96 4.50
C TRP A 6 29.59 -14.13 4.21
N THR A 7 30.15 -15.28 3.82
CA THR A 7 29.39 -16.52 3.61
C THR A 7 28.74 -16.99 4.92
N LEU A 8 29.41 -16.80 6.06
CA LEU A 8 28.85 -17.12 7.36
C LEU A 8 27.71 -16.19 7.74
N GLY A 9 27.88 -14.87 7.51
CA GLY A 9 26.85 -13.87 7.77
C GLY A 9 25.58 -14.08 6.91
N LEU A 10 25.75 -14.42 5.65
CA LEU A 10 24.63 -14.73 4.75
C LEU A 10 23.91 -16.03 5.12
N ALA A 11 24.63 -17.02 5.64
CA ALA A 11 24.06 -18.27 6.13
C ALA A 11 23.19 -18.06 7.38
N THR A 12 23.59 -17.14 8.29
CA THR A 12 22.80 -16.80 9.48
C THR A 12 21.53 -16.04 9.14
N LEU A 13 21.50 -15.33 8.01
CA LEU A 13 20.30 -14.68 7.47
C LEU A 13 19.43 -15.63 6.62
N GLY A 14 19.83 -16.91 6.47
CA GLY A 14 19.12 -17.88 5.65
C GLY A 14 19.23 -17.62 4.14
N LEU A 15 20.14 -16.74 3.70
CA LEU A 15 20.33 -16.37 2.30
C LEU A 15 21.32 -17.29 1.56
N VAL A 16 22.16 -18.02 2.29
CA VAL A 16 23.12 -18.99 1.73
C VAL A 16 23.19 -20.22 2.64
N SER A 17 23.03 -21.41 2.08
CA SER A 17 23.23 -22.65 2.82
C SER A 17 24.72 -23.00 2.89
N LEU A 18 25.19 -23.42 4.05
CA LEU A 18 26.51 -24.02 4.19
C LEU A 18 26.47 -25.47 3.70
N PRO A 19 27.50 -25.98 2.98
CA PRO A 19 27.50 -27.35 2.54
C PRO A 19 27.68 -28.29 3.75
N GLY A 20 26.63 -28.94 4.10
CA GLY A 20 26.58 -29.96 5.13
C GLY A 20 25.46 -30.93 4.84
N THR A 21 25.79 -32.12 4.40
CA THR A 21 24.98 -33.34 4.31
C THR A 21 23.52 -33.22 3.92
N GLY A 22 23.13 -33.84 2.83
CA GLY A 22 21.80 -34.27 2.33
C GLY A 22 20.50 -33.44 2.62
N LEU A 23 20.40 -32.83 3.80
CA LEU A 23 19.28 -31.98 4.19
C LEU A 23 19.37 -30.50 3.66
N ALA A 24 20.55 -30.12 3.16
CA ALA A 24 20.79 -28.76 2.66
C ALA A 24 20.25 -28.56 1.24
N GLU A 25 20.19 -29.61 0.45
CA GLU A 25 19.75 -29.55 -0.95
C GLU A 25 18.23 -29.35 -1.05
N GLU A 26 17.48 -30.01 -0.18
CA GLU A 26 16.02 -29.88 -0.13
C GLU A 26 15.58 -28.50 0.38
N LYS A 27 16.25 -27.94 1.40
CA LYS A 27 16.01 -26.58 1.89
C LYS A 27 16.44 -25.51 0.88
N MET A 28 17.51 -25.75 0.13
CA MET A 28 17.96 -24.83 -0.90
C MET A 28 16.98 -24.78 -2.08
N ASN A 29 16.46 -25.93 -2.50
CA ASN A 29 15.44 -25.99 -3.53
C ASN A 29 14.14 -25.29 -3.10
N GLN A 30 13.72 -25.42 -1.85
CA GLN A 30 12.56 -24.72 -1.30
C GLN A 30 12.78 -23.19 -1.26
N MET A 31 13.98 -22.74 -0.91
CA MET A 31 14.32 -21.32 -0.89
C MET A 31 14.38 -20.74 -2.30
N TRP A 32 14.97 -21.42 -3.27
CA TRP A 32 14.98 -21.01 -4.67
C TRP A 32 13.57 -20.96 -5.25
N THR A 33 12.71 -21.92 -4.95
CA THR A 33 11.31 -21.94 -5.37
C THR A 33 10.53 -20.79 -4.76
N ALA A 34 10.78 -20.45 -3.50
CA ALA A 34 10.16 -19.31 -2.84
C ALA A 34 10.60 -17.96 -3.44
N LEU A 35 11.88 -17.82 -3.78
CA LEU A 35 12.45 -16.61 -4.37
C LEU A 35 12.11 -16.47 -5.87
N SER A 36 11.95 -17.58 -6.60
CA SER A 36 11.67 -17.55 -8.05
C SER A 36 10.36 -16.88 -8.42
N SER A 37 9.41 -16.83 -7.49
CA SER A 37 8.11 -16.15 -7.69
C SER A 37 8.07 -14.74 -7.10
N THR A 38 9.17 -14.25 -6.51
CA THR A 38 9.27 -12.91 -5.93
C THR A 38 9.79 -11.95 -6.98
N THR A 39 9.06 -10.85 -7.18
CA THR A 39 9.45 -9.76 -8.07
C THR A 39 9.92 -8.57 -7.27
N ILE A 40 10.96 -7.90 -7.78
CA ILE A 40 11.43 -6.61 -7.28
C ILE A 40 11.14 -5.60 -8.40
N SER A 41 10.45 -4.54 -8.05
CA SER A 41 10.07 -3.46 -8.97
C SER A 41 10.13 -2.10 -8.30
N GLY A 42 9.89 -1.05 -9.05
CA GLY A 42 9.85 0.29 -8.51
C GLY A 42 9.93 1.34 -9.60
N TYR A 43 10.02 2.60 -9.18
CA TYR A 43 10.18 3.73 -10.09
C TYR A 43 10.87 4.89 -9.41
N VAL A 44 11.36 5.83 -10.22
CA VAL A 44 11.80 7.16 -9.79
C VAL A 44 10.86 8.17 -10.42
N ASN A 45 10.23 9.00 -9.58
CA ASN A 45 9.34 10.07 -10.01
C ASN A 45 10.07 11.41 -9.89
N THR A 46 10.27 12.06 -11.03
CA THR A 46 10.86 13.39 -11.12
C THR A 46 9.91 14.33 -11.85
N SER A 47 9.98 15.62 -11.58
CA SER A 47 9.19 16.62 -12.28
C SER A 47 10.00 17.85 -12.61
N ILE A 48 9.54 18.58 -13.62
CA ILE A 48 10.02 19.89 -14.00
C ILE A 48 8.79 20.79 -14.08
N HIS A 49 8.77 21.86 -13.35
CA HIS A 49 7.69 22.84 -13.47
C HIS A 49 8.18 24.26 -13.21
N TRP A 50 7.51 25.22 -13.79
CA TRP A 50 7.68 26.63 -13.54
C TRP A 50 6.33 27.32 -13.41
N ASN A 51 6.14 28.07 -12.34
CA ASN A 51 5.02 28.97 -12.20
C ASN A 51 5.40 30.32 -12.83
N THR A 52 4.70 30.71 -13.89
CA THR A 52 4.97 32.00 -14.55
C THR A 52 4.29 33.13 -13.78
N GLY A 53 5.01 34.24 -13.59
CA GLY A 53 4.51 35.43 -12.89
C GLY A 53 4.99 35.54 -11.44
N THR A 54 4.58 36.59 -10.76
CA THR A 54 4.87 36.85 -9.34
C THR A 54 3.62 36.61 -8.48
N GLY A 55 3.79 36.03 -7.29
CA GLY A 55 2.70 35.86 -6.34
C GLY A 55 1.82 34.63 -6.59
N ASN A 56 2.31 33.60 -7.24
CA ASN A 56 1.60 32.35 -7.50
C ASN A 56 1.39 31.54 -6.21
N GLY A 57 0.44 31.96 -5.38
CA GLY A 57 0.10 31.31 -4.12
C GLY A 57 -0.94 30.18 -4.24
N HIS A 58 -1.55 30.01 -5.41
CA HIS A 58 -2.63 29.04 -5.63
C HIS A 58 -2.12 27.87 -6.46
N THR A 59 -1.51 26.92 -5.81
CA THR A 59 -1.11 25.67 -6.43
C THR A 59 -2.13 24.58 -6.09
N PRO A 60 -2.36 23.60 -6.98
CA PRO A 60 -3.24 22.49 -6.70
C PRO A 60 -2.81 21.75 -5.43
N ALA A 61 -3.79 21.26 -4.66
CA ALA A 61 -3.52 20.35 -3.57
C ALA A 61 -2.75 19.14 -4.08
N PHE A 62 -1.90 18.58 -3.26
CA PHE A 62 -1.02 17.46 -3.55
C PHE A 62 -0.04 17.66 -4.72
N SER A 63 1.21 17.55 -4.41
CA SER A 63 2.35 17.46 -5.34
C SER A 63 2.88 18.73 -5.98
N TYR A 64 2.25 19.90 -5.78
CA TYR A 64 2.65 21.10 -6.52
C TYR A 64 3.17 22.25 -5.70
N ASN A 65 2.95 22.26 -4.40
CA ASN A 65 3.36 23.37 -3.58
C ASN A 65 3.79 22.94 -2.19
N GLY A 66 5.02 23.16 -1.89
CA GLY A 66 5.59 22.97 -0.58
C GLY A 66 7.05 23.39 -0.60
N SER A 67 7.63 23.54 0.56
CA SER A 67 9.07 23.80 0.73
C SER A 67 9.95 22.71 0.10
N SER A 68 9.39 21.54 -0.15
CA SER A 68 10.06 20.39 -0.75
C SER A 68 9.93 20.29 -2.29
N LYS A 69 9.12 21.17 -2.92
CA LYS A 69 8.95 21.22 -4.39
C LYS A 69 9.10 22.65 -4.85
N GLN A 70 10.22 22.91 -5.48
CA GLN A 70 10.58 24.23 -5.94
C GLN A 70 10.29 24.39 -7.44
N ASP A 71 10.19 25.62 -7.91
CA ASP A 71 10.24 25.90 -9.33
C ASP A 71 11.53 25.33 -9.93
N GLY A 72 11.39 24.61 -11.03
CA GLY A 72 12.48 23.95 -11.74
C GLY A 72 12.42 22.43 -11.64
N PHE A 73 13.54 21.82 -11.26
CA PHE A 73 13.73 20.38 -11.26
C PHE A 73 13.50 19.81 -9.87
N ASN A 74 12.68 18.75 -9.79
CA ASN A 74 12.32 18.11 -8.53
C ASN A 74 12.47 16.60 -8.61
N LEU A 75 12.98 15.99 -7.54
CA LEU A 75 12.80 14.59 -7.21
C LEU A 75 11.57 14.49 -6.31
N ASN A 76 10.56 13.73 -6.70
CA ASN A 76 9.31 13.61 -5.96
C ASN A 76 9.31 12.38 -5.07
N ALA A 77 9.53 11.21 -5.66
CA ALA A 77 9.54 9.94 -4.93
C ALA A 77 10.42 8.90 -5.63
N VAL A 78 10.96 8.00 -4.83
CA VAL A 78 11.51 6.72 -5.27
C VAL A 78 10.69 5.62 -4.60
N LYS A 79 10.12 4.70 -5.38
CA LYS A 79 9.41 3.54 -4.85
C LYS A 79 10.23 2.29 -5.07
N LEU A 80 10.29 1.45 -4.04
CA LEU A 80 10.78 0.08 -4.11
C LEU A 80 9.65 -0.86 -3.70
N ALA A 81 9.35 -1.84 -4.52
CA ALA A 81 8.36 -2.86 -4.25
C ALA A 81 8.97 -4.26 -4.33
N ILE A 82 8.69 -5.08 -3.35
CA ILE A 82 9.03 -6.51 -3.30
C ILE A 82 7.71 -7.25 -3.13
N GLU A 83 7.38 -8.13 -4.06
CA GLU A 83 6.08 -8.80 -4.10
C GLU A 83 6.21 -10.24 -4.52
N LYS A 84 5.54 -11.11 -3.78
CA LYS A 84 5.15 -12.45 -4.20
C LYS A 84 3.63 -12.46 -4.32
N PRO A 85 3.07 -12.42 -5.55
CA PRO A 85 1.63 -12.45 -5.73
C PRO A 85 1.03 -13.78 -5.26
N LEU A 86 -0.27 -13.79 -4.96
CA LEU A 86 -1.02 -15.02 -4.79
C LEU A 86 -1.13 -15.72 -6.14
N ASP A 87 -0.92 -17.03 -6.14
CA ASP A 87 -1.31 -17.87 -7.25
C ASP A 87 -2.74 -18.46 -7.05
N GLU A 88 -3.23 -19.22 -8.02
CA GLU A 88 -4.56 -19.81 -7.98
C GLU A 88 -4.63 -21.07 -7.13
N ALA A 89 -3.51 -21.55 -6.59
CA ALA A 89 -3.48 -22.76 -5.79
C ALA A 89 -4.23 -22.58 -4.48
N GLN A 90 -4.79 -23.66 -3.99
CA GLN A 90 -5.40 -23.70 -2.66
C GLN A 90 -4.31 -23.46 -1.60
N TRP A 91 -4.63 -22.63 -0.61
CA TRP A 91 -3.70 -22.21 0.45
C TRP A 91 -2.45 -21.50 -0.07
N ALA A 92 -2.54 -20.89 -1.27
CA ALA A 92 -1.48 -20.04 -1.76
C ALA A 92 -1.18 -18.92 -0.76
N ALA A 93 0.11 -18.63 -0.59
CA ALA A 93 0.58 -17.55 0.25
C ALA A 93 1.43 -16.58 -0.56
N GLY A 94 1.19 -15.29 -0.33
CA GLY A 94 1.91 -14.19 -0.95
C GLY A 94 2.27 -13.12 0.08
N TYR A 95 2.99 -12.13 -0.37
CA TYR A 95 3.29 -10.93 0.41
C TYR A 95 3.61 -9.77 -0.50
N LYS A 96 3.48 -8.56 0.04
CA LYS A 96 3.91 -7.33 -0.62
C LYS A 96 4.52 -6.39 0.39
N ALA A 97 5.64 -5.77 0.02
CA ALA A 97 6.25 -4.67 0.74
C ALA A 97 6.56 -3.55 -0.26
N GLU A 98 5.98 -2.38 -0.06
CA GLU A 98 6.24 -1.17 -0.84
C GLU A 98 6.78 -0.08 0.06
N LEU A 99 7.98 0.41 -0.27
CA LEU A 99 8.66 1.48 0.42
C LEU A 99 8.71 2.73 -0.49
N LEU A 100 8.46 3.87 0.11
CA LEU A 100 8.60 5.18 -0.52
C LEU A 100 9.75 5.95 0.11
N PHE A 101 10.51 6.62 -0.72
CA PHE A 101 11.59 7.52 -0.33
C PHE A 101 11.42 8.86 -1.05
N GLY A 102 11.86 9.94 -0.42
CA GLY A 102 11.85 11.28 -0.99
C GLY A 102 10.73 12.17 -0.47
N PRO A 103 10.60 13.39 -1.01
CA PRO A 103 9.68 14.41 -0.48
C PRO A 103 8.22 13.97 -0.38
N ASP A 104 7.71 13.19 -1.34
CA ASP A 104 6.32 12.73 -1.30
C ASP A 104 6.07 11.66 -0.23
N ALA A 105 7.11 10.98 0.26
CA ALA A 105 6.99 10.03 1.37
C ALA A 105 6.61 10.73 2.68
N VAL A 106 7.00 11.98 2.86
CA VAL A 106 6.69 12.78 4.07
C VAL A 106 5.18 12.97 4.24
N SER A 107 4.44 13.10 3.15
CA SER A 107 2.98 13.25 3.19
C SER A 107 2.25 11.93 3.47
N TYR A 108 2.95 10.82 3.41
CA TYR A 108 2.43 9.51 3.78
C TYR A 108 2.57 9.33 5.28
N LEU A 109 1.47 9.32 6.02
CA LEU A 109 1.45 9.26 7.49
C LEU A 109 1.97 7.94 8.09
N THR A 110 2.60 7.11 7.30
CA THR A 110 3.27 5.86 7.69
C THR A 110 4.79 6.01 7.70
N THR A 111 5.30 7.20 8.02
CA THR A 111 6.73 7.48 8.06
C THR A 111 7.48 6.62 9.07
N LEU A 112 8.75 6.31 8.77
CA LEU A 112 9.56 5.36 9.55
C LEU A 112 10.19 5.95 10.81
N ASP A 113 10.13 7.26 11.00
CA ASP A 113 10.69 7.94 12.19
C ASP A 113 9.80 7.89 13.45
N GLY A 114 8.61 7.32 13.32
CA GLY A 114 7.68 7.13 14.44
C GLY A 114 7.05 8.42 14.98
N ASN A 115 7.36 9.58 14.41
CA ASN A 115 6.87 10.87 14.89
C ASN A 115 5.82 11.49 13.95
N THR A 116 4.85 10.68 13.56
CA THR A 116 3.76 11.09 12.66
C THR A 116 2.83 12.16 13.24
N LEU A 117 3.00 12.53 14.51
CA LEU A 117 2.01 13.31 15.25
C LEU A 117 2.38 14.77 15.51
N THR A 118 3.62 15.17 15.30
CA THR A 118 4.09 16.51 15.66
C THR A 118 4.41 17.42 14.48
N GLY A 119 4.16 16.99 13.24
CA GLY A 119 4.22 17.89 12.07
C GLY A 119 5.59 18.53 11.78
N GLY A 120 6.65 18.06 12.41
CA GLY A 120 7.95 18.71 12.36
C GLY A 120 9.08 17.89 11.75
N ASP A 121 8.94 16.60 11.61
CA ASP A 121 10.04 15.77 11.13
C ASP A 121 9.73 15.08 9.81
N SER A 122 10.55 15.41 8.89
CA SER A 122 10.53 14.99 7.52
C SER A 122 11.32 13.70 7.33
N SER A 123 10.83 12.56 7.85
CA SER A 123 11.36 11.30 7.36
C SER A 123 11.08 11.20 5.86
N ALA A 124 12.14 11.15 5.07
CA ALA A 124 12.02 10.95 3.63
C ALA A 124 11.71 9.48 3.27
N ALA A 125 11.21 8.69 4.22
CA ALA A 125 10.91 7.28 4.04
C ALA A 125 9.56 6.89 4.68
N ALA A 126 8.74 6.12 3.97
CA ALA A 126 7.45 5.66 4.44
C ALA A 126 7.14 4.24 3.94
N ILE A 127 6.31 3.52 4.69
CA ILE A 127 5.73 2.25 4.24
C ILE A 127 4.45 2.58 3.48
N LYS A 128 4.41 2.28 2.18
CA LYS A 128 3.18 2.41 1.39
C LYS A 128 2.27 1.22 1.61
N GLN A 129 2.78 0.01 1.43
CA GLN A 129 2.08 -1.23 1.73
C GLN A 129 3.04 -2.22 2.39
N ALA A 130 2.53 -3.01 3.33
CA ALA A 130 3.24 -4.13 3.92
C ALA A 130 2.22 -5.15 4.44
N TYR A 131 1.97 -6.21 3.68
CA TYR A 131 1.00 -7.23 4.06
C TYR A 131 1.44 -8.63 3.63
N VAL A 132 0.88 -9.61 4.33
CA VAL A 132 0.87 -11.00 3.89
C VAL A 132 -0.50 -11.30 3.28
N ALA A 133 -0.52 -12.17 2.26
CA ALA A 133 -1.73 -12.59 1.60
C ALA A 133 -1.89 -14.12 1.67
N LEU A 134 -3.13 -14.58 1.77
CA LEU A 134 -3.48 -16.00 1.83
C LEU A 134 -4.75 -16.25 1.05
N ARG A 135 -4.77 -17.28 0.20
CA ARG A 135 -5.96 -17.77 -0.48
C ARG A 135 -6.55 -18.96 0.25
N ALA A 136 -7.73 -18.80 0.85
CA ALA A 136 -8.50 -19.91 1.39
C ALA A 136 -9.32 -20.60 0.28
N PRO A 137 -9.41 -21.94 0.28
CA PRO A 137 -10.12 -22.71 -0.74
C PRO A 137 -11.64 -22.70 -0.49
N ILE A 138 -12.24 -21.51 -0.46
CA ILE A 138 -13.68 -21.31 -0.27
C ILE A 138 -14.27 -20.84 -1.60
N GLY A 139 -15.12 -21.66 -2.21
CA GLY A 139 -15.71 -21.38 -3.51
C GLY A 139 -14.66 -21.12 -4.59
N ASN A 140 -14.69 -19.93 -5.20
CA ASN A 140 -13.74 -19.51 -6.22
C ASN A 140 -12.37 -19.05 -5.66
N GLY A 141 -12.16 -19.19 -4.37
CA GLY A 141 -11.00 -18.67 -3.64
C GLY A 141 -11.33 -17.38 -2.90
N LEU A 142 -11.16 -17.39 -1.59
CA LEU A 142 -11.30 -16.20 -0.74
C LEU A 142 -9.87 -15.71 -0.38
N ASP A 143 -9.53 -14.54 -0.88
CA ASP A 143 -8.20 -13.94 -0.70
C ASP A 143 -8.20 -13.00 0.49
N PHE A 144 -7.27 -13.21 1.40
CA PHE A 144 -7.06 -12.34 2.56
C PHE A 144 -5.76 -11.55 2.42
N LYS A 145 -5.78 -10.30 2.90
CA LYS A 145 -4.60 -9.48 3.15
C LYS A 145 -4.58 -9.07 4.61
N LEU A 146 -3.46 -9.29 5.29
CA LEU A 146 -3.23 -8.88 6.68
C LEU A 146 -2.00 -7.99 6.77
N GLY A 147 -2.16 -6.78 7.26
CA GLY A 147 -1.10 -5.78 7.37
C GLY A 147 -1.54 -4.40 6.90
N VAL A 148 -0.63 -3.68 6.24
CA VAL A 148 -0.87 -2.35 5.65
C VAL A 148 -1.16 -2.53 4.17
N PHE A 149 -2.36 -2.15 3.74
CA PHE A 149 -2.82 -2.27 2.35
C PHE A 149 -3.52 -0.99 1.88
N ASP A 150 -3.50 -0.75 0.56
CA ASP A 150 -4.18 0.41 -0.04
C ASP A 150 -5.68 0.36 0.24
N THR A 151 -6.30 1.53 0.35
CA THR A 151 -7.75 1.68 0.54
C THR A 151 -8.55 1.03 -0.59
N ILE A 152 -9.81 0.72 -0.32
CA ILE A 152 -10.77 0.18 -1.30
C ILE A 152 -11.70 1.26 -1.89
N VAL A 153 -11.48 2.50 -1.53
CA VAL A 153 -12.23 3.67 -2.06
C VAL A 153 -11.31 4.61 -2.81
N GLY A 154 -11.87 5.44 -3.68
CA GLY A 154 -11.12 6.38 -4.50
C GLY A 154 -10.71 5.80 -5.85
N TYR A 155 -10.66 6.69 -6.83
CA TYR A 155 -10.22 6.36 -8.19
C TYR A 155 -8.73 6.64 -8.38
N GLU A 156 -8.24 7.71 -7.78
CA GLU A 156 -6.86 8.13 -7.90
C GLU A 156 -5.97 7.38 -6.91
N VAL A 157 -4.77 7.04 -7.37
CA VAL A 157 -3.78 6.32 -6.56
C VAL A 157 -2.52 7.16 -6.35
N PHE A 158 -1.68 6.78 -5.40
CA PHE A 158 -0.41 7.48 -5.15
C PHE A 158 0.51 7.44 -6.38
N ASP A 159 0.60 6.31 -7.06
CA ASP A 159 1.50 6.09 -8.19
C ASP A 159 1.06 6.94 -9.40
N GLY A 160 1.80 8.01 -9.68
CA GLY A 160 1.44 9.00 -10.71
C GLY A 160 1.19 8.42 -12.09
N GLY A 161 1.94 7.40 -12.48
CA GLY A 161 1.78 6.73 -13.77
C GLY A 161 0.48 5.95 -13.95
N ASN A 162 -0.24 5.69 -12.85
CA ASN A 162 -1.52 4.97 -12.86
C ASN A 162 -2.73 5.91 -12.82
N ASN A 163 -2.53 7.22 -12.86
CA ASN A 163 -3.59 8.22 -12.86
C ASN A 163 -3.72 8.89 -14.21
N PRO A 164 -4.93 9.39 -14.57
CA PRO A 164 -5.15 10.10 -15.83
C PRO A 164 -4.43 11.45 -15.88
N ASN A 165 -4.16 12.05 -14.72
CA ASN A 165 -3.46 13.32 -14.57
C ASN A 165 -2.30 13.20 -13.60
N TYR A 166 -1.27 14.02 -13.79
CA TYR A 166 -0.16 14.10 -12.85
C TYR A 166 -0.60 14.70 -11.49
N THR A 167 -1.50 15.67 -11.51
CA THR A 167 -2.14 16.25 -10.33
C THR A 167 -3.13 15.27 -9.70
N ARG A 168 -3.53 15.54 -8.45
CA ARG A 168 -4.59 14.82 -7.76
C ARG A 168 -5.76 15.74 -7.51
N SER A 169 -6.95 15.16 -7.48
CA SER A 169 -8.16 15.87 -7.10
C SER A 169 -8.23 16.13 -5.59
N TYR A 170 -9.17 16.97 -5.19
CA TYR A 170 -9.49 17.14 -3.76
C TYR A 170 -10.03 15.85 -3.14
N GLY A 171 -10.71 15.00 -3.91
CA GLY A 171 -11.14 13.67 -3.47
C GLY A 171 -9.99 12.86 -2.92
N PHE A 172 -8.89 12.76 -3.65
CA PHE A 172 -7.69 12.04 -3.20
C PHE A 172 -7.13 12.55 -1.86
N THR A 173 -7.27 13.84 -1.55
CA THR A 173 -6.78 14.41 -0.27
C THR A 173 -7.70 14.13 0.91
N ILE A 174 -8.96 13.81 0.65
CA ILE A 174 -9.99 13.53 1.67
C ILE A 174 -10.04 12.02 1.97
N GLU A 175 -9.85 11.21 0.95
CA GLU A 175 -9.90 9.76 1.05
C GLU A 175 -8.73 9.20 1.87
N PRO A 176 -8.93 8.10 2.60
CA PRO A 176 -7.82 7.40 3.24
C PRO A 176 -6.90 6.79 2.17
N THR A 177 -5.60 6.79 2.41
CA THR A 177 -4.63 6.20 1.46
C THR A 177 -4.42 4.71 1.70
N THR A 178 -4.24 4.31 2.97
CA THR A 178 -3.98 2.94 3.38
C THR A 178 -4.65 2.62 4.70
N HIS A 179 -4.79 1.33 4.99
CA HIS A 179 -5.32 0.83 6.24
C HIS A 179 -4.41 -0.23 6.83
N THR A 180 -4.33 -0.30 8.17
CA THR A 180 -3.71 -1.41 8.89
C THR A 180 -4.79 -2.33 9.42
N GLY A 181 -4.92 -3.54 8.86
CA GLY A 181 -6.04 -4.42 9.20
C GLY A 181 -6.05 -5.74 8.45
N LEU A 182 -7.25 -6.29 8.31
CA LEU A 182 -7.56 -7.50 7.55
C LEU A 182 -8.59 -7.16 6.48
N LEU A 183 -8.30 -7.52 5.23
CA LEU A 183 -9.20 -7.39 4.09
C LEU A 183 -9.40 -8.75 3.44
N GLY A 184 -10.66 -9.14 3.26
CA GLY A 184 -11.06 -10.31 2.48
C GLY A 184 -11.64 -9.88 1.14
N THR A 185 -11.25 -10.55 0.05
CA THR A 185 -11.79 -10.31 -1.30
C THR A 185 -12.26 -11.64 -1.90
N TYR A 186 -13.47 -11.63 -2.45
CA TYR A 186 -14.07 -12.80 -3.07
C TYR A 186 -14.57 -12.48 -4.48
N GLN A 187 -14.14 -13.27 -5.45
CA GLN A 187 -14.61 -13.18 -6.83
C GLN A 187 -15.93 -13.96 -6.96
N LEU A 188 -17.03 -13.24 -7.10
CA LEU A 188 -18.36 -13.85 -7.29
C LEU A 188 -18.50 -14.53 -8.66
N CYS A 189 -18.05 -13.81 -9.69
CA CYS A 189 -18.00 -14.29 -11.07
C CYS A 189 -17.00 -13.42 -11.85
N LYS A 190 -16.81 -13.66 -13.15
CA LYS A 190 -15.90 -12.89 -14.00
C LYS A 190 -16.24 -11.39 -14.02
N ALA A 191 -17.52 -11.04 -13.83
CA ALA A 191 -18.01 -9.68 -13.90
C ALA A 191 -18.14 -8.98 -12.54
N ALA A 192 -17.99 -9.69 -11.41
CA ALA A 192 -18.24 -9.10 -10.09
C ALA A 192 -17.33 -9.65 -9.00
N SER A 193 -16.79 -8.79 -8.18
CA SER A 193 -16.07 -9.12 -6.94
C SER A 193 -16.54 -8.26 -5.78
N VAL A 194 -16.43 -8.80 -4.59
CA VAL A 194 -16.75 -8.11 -3.33
C VAL A 194 -15.55 -8.15 -2.41
N SER A 195 -15.37 -7.07 -1.64
CA SER A 195 -14.39 -7.05 -0.56
C SER A 195 -15.04 -6.59 0.73
N ALA A 196 -14.57 -7.14 1.84
CA ALA A 196 -14.95 -6.69 3.18
C ALA A 196 -13.73 -6.72 4.09
N GLY A 197 -13.60 -5.73 4.98
CA GLY A 197 -12.44 -5.62 5.83
C GLY A 197 -12.70 -4.90 7.14
N ILE A 198 -11.73 -5.07 8.03
CA ILE A 198 -11.66 -4.40 9.32
C ILE A 198 -10.25 -3.84 9.52
N ALA A 199 -10.15 -2.59 9.97
CA ALA A 199 -8.89 -1.92 10.23
C ALA A 199 -8.88 -1.26 11.61
N ASN A 200 -7.70 -0.90 12.08
CA ASN A 200 -7.54 -0.24 13.37
C ASN A 200 -8.09 1.19 13.36
N THR A 201 -7.83 1.93 12.28
CA THR A 201 -8.19 3.34 12.12
C THR A 201 -8.70 3.61 10.71
N HIS A 202 -9.39 4.73 10.51
CA HIS A 202 -9.80 5.19 9.18
C HIS A 202 -8.59 5.60 8.32
N GLY A 203 -7.60 6.25 8.93
CA GLY A 203 -6.40 6.75 8.22
C GLY A 203 -5.24 5.76 8.19
N PRO A 204 -4.12 6.16 7.59
CA PRO A 204 -2.97 5.30 7.30
C PRO A 204 -2.04 5.04 8.51
N PHE A 205 -2.54 5.14 9.72
CA PHE A 205 -1.72 5.02 10.93
C PHE A 205 -1.39 3.56 11.26
N ILE A 206 -0.11 3.22 11.20
CA ILE A 206 0.37 1.87 11.52
C ILE A 206 0.32 1.65 13.04
N ASN A 207 -0.28 0.51 13.45
CA ASN A 207 -0.35 0.07 14.85
C ASN A 207 -0.98 1.08 15.82
N GLN A 208 -1.76 2.03 15.32
CA GLN A 208 -2.47 3.01 16.11
C GLN A 208 -3.87 2.51 16.49
N LYS A 209 -4.45 3.12 17.52
CA LYS A 209 -5.83 2.89 17.96
C LYS A 209 -6.71 4.04 17.51
N ALA A 210 -7.95 3.73 17.16
CA ALA A 210 -8.98 4.75 16.97
C ALA A 210 -9.31 5.41 18.32
N ASP A 211 -9.59 6.71 18.28
CA ASP A 211 -10.01 7.47 19.45
C ASP A 211 -11.32 8.22 19.19
N ALA A 212 -12.23 8.10 20.11
CA ALA A 212 -13.54 8.75 20.10
C ALA A 212 -13.59 9.93 21.09
N GLY A 213 -12.58 10.80 21.08
CA GLY A 213 -12.59 12.02 21.89
C GLY A 213 -12.29 11.82 23.38
N GLY A 214 -11.27 11.02 23.71
CA GLY A 214 -10.79 10.79 25.07
C GLY A 214 -11.43 9.60 25.79
N LEU A 215 -12.34 8.91 25.15
CA LEU A 215 -12.79 7.59 25.58
C LEU A 215 -11.82 6.56 25.03
N MET A 216 -11.25 5.74 25.89
CA MET A 216 -10.37 4.63 25.50
C MET A 216 -11.11 3.66 24.58
N ALA A 217 -11.02 3.93 23.29
CA ALA A 217 -11.80 3.24 22.25
C ALA A 217 -11.04 2.02 21.72
N GLU A 218 -10.55 1.13 22.58
CA GLU A 218 -9.80 -0.06 22.17
C GLU A 218 -10.59 -0.99 21.25
N SER A 219 -11.90 -0.99 21.38
CA SER A 219 -12.82 -1.80 20.58
C SER A 219 -13.28 -1.12 19.28
N TYR A 220 -13.08 0.19 19.13
CA TYR A 220 -13.47 0.86 17.89
C TYR A 220 -12.56 0.43 16.74
N LYS A 221 -13.19 0.05 15.65
CA LYS A 221 -12.53 -0.36 14.41
C LYS A 221 -13.14 0.36 13.23
N THR A 222 -12.37 0.46 12.16
CA THR A 222 -12.86 0.87 10.85
C THR A 222 -13.36 -0.35 10.12
N TYR A 223 -14.58 -0.28 9.61
CA TYR A 223 -15.18 -1.31 8.76
C TYR A 223 -15.23 -0.81 7.33
N MET A 224 -14.99 -1.72 6.40
CA MET A 224 -14.95 -1.38 4.99
C MET A 224 -15.60 -2.46 4.14
N GLY A 225 -16.17 -2.04 3.01
CA GLY A 225 -16.74 -2.95 2.04
C GLY A 225 -16.76 -2.33 0.65
N SER A 226 -16.61 -3.16 -0.38
CA SER A 226 -16.69 -2.72 -1.77
C SER A 226 -17.30 -3.77 -2.68
N LEU A 227 -17.86 -3.29 -3.79
CA LEU A 227 -18.32 -4.05 -4.92
C LEU A 227 -17.64 -3.51 -6.17
N ALA A 228 -16.95 -4.37 -6.89
CA ALA A 228 -16.38 -4.06 -8.20
C ALA A 228 -17.16 -4.83 -9.27
N LEU A 229 -17.55 -4.12 -10.32
CA LEU A 229 -18.25 -4.67 -11.48
C LEU A 229 -17.43 -4.43 -12.73
N THR A 230 -17.36 -5.43 -13.61
CA THR A 230 -16.68 -5.32 -14.92
C THR A 230 -17.65 -5.75 -16.01
N ALA A 231 -17.85 -4.90 -16.99
CA ALA A 231 -18.70 -5.17 -18.12
C ALA A 231 -18.16 -6.36 -18.93
N PRO A 232 -18.96 -7.37 -19.25
CA PRO A 232 -18.57 -8.51 -20.06
C PRO A 232 -18.12 -8.12 -21.48
N ASP A 233 -17.35 -9.00 -22.11
CA ASP A 233 -16.78 -8.76 -23.44
C ASP A 233 -17.82 -8.59 -24.54
N ASP A 234 -19.02 -9.10 -24.35
CA ASP A 234 -20.15 -9.03 -25.29
C ASP A 234 -20.94 -7.70 -25.23
N TRP A 235 -20.57 -6.78 -24.35
CA TRP A 235 -21.22 -5.46 -24.21
C TRP A 235 -20.72 -4.43 -25.23
N GLY A 236 -20.06 -4.85 -26.30
CA GLY A 236 -19.62 -3.96 -27.39
C GLY A 236 -18.74 -2.83 -26.90
N SER A 237 -19.14 -1.58 -27.11
CA SER A 237 -18.35 -0.39 -26.73
C SER A 237 -18.15 -0.23 -25.21
N PHE A 238 -18.91 -0.91 -24.40
CA PHE A 238 -18.77 -0.89 -22.92
C PHE A 238 -17.97 -2.08 -22.39
N ALA A 239 -17.55 -3.01 -23.26
CA ALA A 239 -16.75 -4.16 -22.85
C ALA A 239 -15.52 -3.72 -22.05
N GLY A 240 -15.29 -4.38 -20.90
CA GLY A 240 -14.16 -4.04 -19.99
C GLY A 240 -14.35 -2.76 -19.17
N SER A 241 -15.45 -2.02 -19.32
CA SER A 241 -15.76 -0.89 -18.44
C SER A 241 -15.96 -1.39 -17.00
N THR A 242 -15.48 -0.61 -16.02
CA THR A 242 -15.55 -0.97 -14.61
C THR A 242 -16.36 0.05 -13.81
N ALA A 243 -17.10 -0.44 -12.81
CA ALA A 243 -17.78 0.37 -11.82
C ALA A 243 -17.41 -0.12 -10.42
N TYR A 244 -17.08 0.81 -9.53
CA TYR A 244 -16.67 0.54 -8.17
C TYR A 244 -17.59 1.25 -7.19
N PHE A 245 -18.05 0.53 -6.18
CA PHE A 245 -18.80 1.07 -5.06
C PHE A 245 -18.06 0.65 -3.79
N GLY A 246 -17.72 1.61 -2.95
CA GLY A 246 -16.98 1.35 -1.74
C GLY A 246 -17.45 2.22 -0.58
N VAL A 247 -17.30 1.71 0.62
CA VAL A 247 -17.54 2.44 1.85
C VAL A 247 -16.44 2.10 2.85
N VAL A 248 -15.92 3.13 3.51
CA VAL A 248 -15.02 3.02 4.65
C VAL A 248 -15.61 3.85 5.79
N ASN A 249 -15.93 3.21 6.89
CA ASN A 249 -16.53 3.85 8.07
C ASN A 249 -15.70 3.57 9.31
N GLY A 250 -15.18 4.60 9.94
CA GLY A 250 -14.33 4.47 11.13
C GLY A 250 -13.88 5.80 11.70
N LEU A 251 -13.06 5.70 12.73
CA LEU A 251 -12.47 6.84 13.42
C LEU A 251 -10.95 6.86 13.21
N ASN A 252 -10.38 8.04 13.28
CA ASN A 252 -8.93 8.23 13.31
C ASN A 252 -8.36 8.21 14.73
N THR A 253 -7.07 8.43 14.87
CA THR A 253 -6.41 8.62 16.17
C THR A 253 -6.70 10.01 16.74
N VAL A 254 -6.51 10.21 18.05
CA VAL A 254 -6.72 11.49 18.78
C VAL A 254 -6.06 12.68 18.11
N ASN A 255 -4.88 12.46 17.53
CA ASN A 255 -4.07 13.55 16.97
C ASN A 255 -4.47 13.91 15.53
N ALA A 256 -5.36 13.16 14.93
CA ALA A 256 -5.86 13.43 13.58
C ALA A 256 -7.10 14.34 13.54
N GLY A 257 -7.54 14.84 14.70
CA GLY A 257 -8.77 15.61 14.86
C GLY A 257 -10.05 14.75 14.81
N PRO A 258 -11.20 15.29 15.20
CA PRO A 258 -12.47 14.58 15.15
C PRO A 258 -12.91 14.44 13.70
N ALA A 259 -12.51 13.39 13.04
CA ALA A 259 -12.99 13.07 11.71
C ALA A 259 -13.78 11.77 11.78
N ILE A 260 -15.08 11.89 11.97
CA ILE A 260 -16.01 10.86 11.49
C ILE A 260 -16.03 11.08 9.97
N GLN A 261 -15.28 10.29 9.24
CA GLN A 261 -15.29 10.32 7.78
C GLN A 261 -16.03 9.08 7.28
N THR A 262 -17.16 9.28 6.67
CA THR A 262 -17.81 8.31 5.77
C THR A 262 -17.52 8.76 4.35
N SER A 263 -16.83 7.97 3.60
CA SER A 263 -16.64 8.14 2.15
C SER A 263 -17.23 6.97 1.39
#